data_018633114d457b4bf6014f4035a772d2
#
_entry.id   018633114d457b4bf6014f4035a772d2
#
_cell.length_a   1.000
_cell.length_b   1.000
_cell.length_c   1.000
_cell.angle_alpha   90.00
_cell.angle_beta   90.00
_cell.angle_gamma   90.00
#
_symmetry.space_group_name_H-M   'P 1'
#
loop_
_entity.id
_entity.type
_entity.pdbx_description
1 polymer ?
#
loop_
_entity_poly.entity_id
_entity_poly.type
_entity_poly.pdbx_seq_one_letter_code
_entity_poly.pdbx_strand_id
1 'polypeptide(L)'
;MKQVTISEVRAYVMAPGEMGADYHNQTGTHWIIDLPIANPMSVYEEYKAKRTSWGINALGTVLVEVELNDGTVGIGCSIGGEPACYIIEKHLSRFVEGQDPRNVELIWDQMWRATLPYGRKGLAVQAISAVDLAIWDCLGKLRGEPVYALLGGATKQKLPVYATTSRPDIASEWGFKGAKIPCRYGPADGDEGLKKNIAVMAEAREQVGPDFPLRLDCYMALTVPYAIKLAKALAQFELEWIEECLPPDDYDGYAELKRALTGICLVTTGEHEYTRYGFRELIARKCADILQPDINWVGGLTEARRIVAMASAYDLPVIPHGSSVFSYHLQYAFTNCPIAEFLVMSPAADRVVPLFGELFRNEPLPQDGYIELTDAPGWGVELNDKLELLRPFETMQREGVIS
;
A
#
# COMPACT_ATOMS: atom_id res chain seq x y z
N MET A 1 -26.50 -7.70 -27.90
CA MET A 1 -25.34 -8.16 -27.12
C MET A 1 -25.86 -8.83 -25.87
N LYS A 2 -25.37 -10.01 -25.49
CA LYS A 2 -25.68 -10.58 -24.17
C LYS A 2 -25.23 -9.61 -23.10
N GLN A 3 -26.05 -9.43 -22.06
CA GLN A 3 -25.67 -8.60 -20.92
C GLN A 3 -24.47 -9.25 -20.22
N VAL A 4 -23.37 -8.53 -20.06
CA VAL A 4 -22.20 -8.99 -19.31
C VAL A 4 -22.49 -8.85 -17.82
N THR A 5 -22.31 -9.94 -17.08
CA THR A 5 -22.54 -10.01 -15.63
C THR A 5 -21.39 -10.76 -14.95
N ILE A 6 -21.14 -10.45 -13.70
CA ILE A 6 -20.21 -11.18 -12.86
C ILE A 6 -20.86 -12.54 -12.50
N SER A 7 -20.19 -13.64 -12.86
CA SER A 7 -20.67 -14.99 -12.60
C SER A 7 -20.21 -15.52 -11.25
N GLU A 8 -18.98 -15.21 -10.84
CA GLU A 8 -18.40 -15.73 -9.59
C GLU A 8 -17.31 -14.79 -9.07
N VAL A 9 -17.20 -14.75 -7.74
CA VAL A 9 -16.08 -14.14 -7.00
C VAL A 9 -15.38 -15.23 -6.20
N ARG A 10 -14.08 -15.40 -6.43
CA ARG A 10 -13.24 -16.39 -5.76
C ARG A 10 -12.14 -15.70 -4.97
N ALA A 11 -11.87 -16.16 -3.76
CA ALA A 11 -10.82 -15.61 -2.91
C ALA A 11 -9.84 -16.69 -2.47
N TYR A 12 -8.56 -16.40 -2.62
CA TYR A 12 -7.48 -17.36 -2.39
C TYR A 12 -6.44 -16.79 -1.43
N VAL A 13 -5.75 -17.70 -0.75
CA VAL A 13 -4.49 -17.44 -0.07
C VAL A 13 -3.37 -18.22 -0.74
N MET A 14 -2.14 -17.77 -0.54
CA MET A 14 -0.96 -18.49 -1.02
C MET A 14 -0.68 -19.70 -0.13
N ALA A 15 -0.19 -20.78 -0.71
CA ALA A 15 0.22 -21.96 0.06
C ALA A 15 1.35 -21.62 1.04
N PRO A 16 1.45 -22.28 2.19
CA PRO A 16 2.52 -22.05 3.17
C PRO A 16 3.91 -22.20 2.52
N GLY A 17 4.76 -21.19 2.73
CA GLY A 17 6.12 -21.15 2.17
C GLY A 17 6.27 -20.34 0.89
N GLU A 18 5.17 -19.95 0.25
CA GLU A 18 5.18 -19.03 -0.90
C GLU A 18 5.40 -17.58 -0.44
N MET A 19 5.99 -16.76 -1.31
CA MET A 19 6.14 -15.32 -1.07
C MET A 19 4.76 -14.67 -0.94
N GLY A 20 4.58 -13.87 0.11
CA GLY A 20 3.27 -13.29 0.46
C GLY A 20 2.48 -14.09 1.49
N ALA A 21 2.91 -15.32 1.84
CA ALA A 21 2.50 -15.99 3.06
C ALA A 21 3.11 -15.31 4.30
N ASP A 22 2.66 -15.67 5.49
CA ASP A 22 3.19 -15.14 6.76
C ASP A 22 4.71 -15.30 6.85
N TYR A 23 5.47 -14.20 6.76
CA TYR A 23 6.92 -14.22 6.91
C TYR A 23 7.40 -13.94 8.34
N HIS A 24 6.52 -13.83 9.32
CA HIS A 24 6.90 -13.69 10.72
C HIS A 24 7.62 -14.94 11.25
N ASN A 25 7.42 -16.07 10.60
CA ASN A 25 8.12 -17.31 10.89
C ASN A 25 9.42 -17.48 10.10
N GLN A 26 9.74 -16.59 9.17
CA GLN A 26 11.00 -16.61 8.46
C GLN A 26 12.09 -15.98 9.34
N THR A 27 12.96 -16.79 9.87
CA THR A 27 14.10 -16.34 10.67
C THR A 27 15.32 -16.18 9.78
N GLY A 28 15.89 -14.96 9.82
CA GLY A 28 17.27 -14.74 9.46
C GLY A 28 17.58 -14.69 7.98
N THR A 29 17.01 -13.70 7.24
CA THR A 29 17.56 -13.37 5.91
C THR A 29 16.88 -12.20 5.20
N HIS A 30 16.08 -11.37 5.87
CA HIS A 30 15.43 -10.26 5.19
C HIS A 30 15.60 -8.96 5.96
N TRP A 31 16.04 -7.88 5.31
CA TRP A 31 16.32 -6.60 5.97
C TRP A 31 15.12 -6.02 6.74
N ILE A 32 13.89 -6.22 6.25
CA ILE A 32 12.66 -5.78 6.92
C ILE A 32 12.47 -6.49 8.26
N ILE A 33 12.94 -7.75 8.38
CA ILE A 33 12.78 -8.58 9.59
C ILE A 33 13.99 -8.42 10.51
N ASP A 34 15.19 -8.41 9.94
CA ASP A 34 16.45 -8.50 10.68
C ASP A 34 16.90 -7.17 11.29
N LEU A 35 16.49 -6.04 10.68
CA LEU A 35 16.82 -4.73 11.23
C LEU A 35 15.90 -4.35 12.41
N PRO A 36 16.43 -3.71 13.45
CA PRO A 36 15.58 -3.03 14.40
C PRO A 36 14.82 -1.92 13.66
N ILE A 37 13.51 -1.98 13.64
CA ILE A 37 12.63 -0.96 13.08
C ILE A 37 11.59 -0.63 14.13
N ALA A 38 11.53 0.63 14.54
CA ALA A 38 10.55 1.11 15.48
C ALA A 38 9.13 0.87 14.94
N ASN A 39 8.26 0.36 15.79
CA ASN A 39 6.87 0.05 15.49
C ASN A 39 6.03 0.19 16.77
N PRO A 40 4.70 0.13 16.74
CA PRO A 40 3.89 0.29 17.94
C PRO A 40 4.21 -0.67 19.09
N MET A 41 4.74 -1.87 18.80
CA MET A 41 5.15 -2.84 19.82
C MET A 41 6.50 -2.53 20.46
N SER A 42 7.28 -1.58 19.92
CA SER A 42 8.60 -1.22 20.45
C SER A 42 8.57 -0.52 21.80
N VAL A 43 7.40 -0.24 22.34
CA VAL A 43 7.23 0.20 23.75
C VAL A 43 7.55 -0.92 24.76
N TYR A 44 7.50 -2.18 24.31
CA TYR A 44 7.81 -3.37 25.11
C TYR A 44 9.21 -3.88 24.79
N GLU A 45 10.02 -4.11 25.81
CA GLU A 45 11.44 -4.48 25.64
C GLU A 45 11.66 -5.75 24.80
N GLU A 46 10.82 -6.76 25.01
CA GLU A 46 10.90 -8.05 24.30
C GLU A 46 10.64 -7.96 22.79
N TYR A 47 10.00 -6.88 22.31
CA TYR A 47 9.65 -6.69 20.90
C TYR A 47 10.50 -5.64 20.16
N LYS A 48 11.45 -5.00 20.83
CA LYS A 48 12.31 -3.98 20.22
C LYS A 48 13.23 -4.54 19.13
N ALA A 49 13.80 -5.73 19.37
CA ALA A 49 14.78 -6.34 18.49
C ALA A 49 14.17 -7.29 17.44
N LYS A 50 12.89 -7.66 17.59
CA LYS A 50 12.23 -8.66 16.74
C LYS A 50 10.88 -8.14 16.26
N ARG A 51 10.63 -8.27 14.98
CA ARG A 51 9.35 -7.86 14.37
C ARG A 51 8.31 -8.99 14.31
N THR A 52 8.46 -10.01 15.10
CA THR A 52 7.59 -11.21 15.13
C THR A 52 6.16 -10.91 15.59
N SER A 53 5.93 -9.80 16.30
CA SER A 53 4.61 -9.34 16.74
C SER A 53 4.07 -8.17 15.93
N TRP A 54 4.79 -7.78 14.91
CA TRP A 54 4.36 -6.73 13.99
C TRP A 54 3.29 -7.25 13.05
N GLY A 55 2.11 -6.67 13.05
CA GLY A 55 0.93 -7.26 12.41
C GLY A 55 0.86 -7.18 10.89
N ILE A 56 1.82 -6.55 10.18
CA ILE A 56 1.60 -6.14 8.79
C ILE A 56 1.25 -7.30 7.84
N ASN A 57 1.92 -8.41 7.90
CA ASN A 57 1.62 -9.58 7.08
C ASN A 57 1.23 -10.82 7.89
N ALA A 58 0.83 -10.60 9.14
CA ALA A 58 0.43 -11.70 10.02
C ALA A 58 -0.72 -12.53 9.46
N LEU A 59 -1.57 -11.92 8.63
CA LEU A 59 -2.71 -12.59 8.01
C LEU A 59 -2.39 -13.11 6.59
N GLY A 60 -1.29 -12.65 5.98
CA GLY A 60 -0.92 -12.99 4.61
C GLY A 60 -1.69 -12.22 3.53
N THR A 61 -1.34 -12.50 2.28
CA THR A 61 -1.97 -11.91 1.10
C THR A 61 -3.29 -12.62 0.78
N VAL A 62 -4.31 -11.86 0.34
CA VAL A 62 -5.51 -12.38 -0.31
C VAL A 62 -5.47 -12.02 -1.78
N LEU A 63 -5.69 -13.01 -2.64
CA LEU A 63 -5.91 -12.85 -4.07
C LEU A 63 -7.39 -13.05 -4.38
N VAL A 64 -7.95 -12.20 -5.24
CA VAL A 64 -9.34 -12.29 -5.69
C VAL A 64 -9.38 -12.44 -7.20
N GLU A 65 -10.16 -13.37 -7.67
CA GLU A 65 -10.61 -13.47 -9.06
C GLU A 65 -12.09 -13.11 -9.15
N VAL A 66 -12.42 -12.28 -10.12
CA VAL A 66 -13.79 -12.00 -10.54
C VAL A 66 -13.96 -12.54 -11.95
N GLU A 67 -14.85 -13.51 -12.10
CA GLU A 67 -15.17 -14.13 -13.40
C GLU A 67 -16.47 -13.56 -13.97
N LEU A 68 -16.46 -13.24 -15.25
CA LEU A 68 -17.62 -12.77 -15.98
C LEU A 68 -18.27 -13.94 -16.77
N ASN A 69 -19.54 -13.77 -17.11
CA ASN A 69 -20.31 -14.78 -17.85
C ASN A 69 -19.85 -15.02 -19.30
N ASP A 70 -18.87 -14.26 -19.79
CA ASP A 70 -18.20 -14.46 -21.09
C ASP A 70 -16.83 -15.14 -20.95
N GLY A 71 -16.41 -15.49 -19.72
CA GLY A 71 -15.14 -16.12 -19.39
C GLY A 71 -13.99 -15.14 -19.10
N THR A 72 -14.24 -13.84 -19.17
CA THR A 72 -13.22 -12.86 -18.75
C THR A 72 -12.97 -12.97 -17.23
N VAL A 73 -11.71 -13.06 -16.83
CA VAL A 73 -11.29 -13.10 -15.41
C VAL A 73 -10.45 -11.88 -15.08
N GLY A 74 -10.87 -11.12 -14.09
CA GLY A 74 -10.10 -10.03 -13.51
C GLY A 74 -9.49 -10.43 -12.17
N ILE A 75 -8.33 -9.86 -11.86
CA ILE A 75 -7.56 -10.15 -10.66
C ILE A 75 -7.34 -8.91 -9.81
N GLY A 76 -7.36 -9.08 -8.50
CA GLY A 76 -7.04 -8.05 -7.52
C GLY A 76 -6.46 -8.68 -6.26
N CYS A 77 -5.68 -7.94 -5.51
CA CYS A 77 -5.11 -8.45 -4.26
C CYS A 77 -5.10 -7.41 -3.15
N SER A 78 -5.00 -7.91 -1.92
CA SER A 78 -4.86 -7.13 -0.69
C SER A 78 -4.15 -7.98 0.36
N ILE A 79 -4.07 -7.47 1.58
CA ILE A 79 -3.72 -8.26 2.76
C ILE A 79 -4.99 -8.71 3.48
N GLY A 80 -4.85 -9.66 4.41
CA GLY A 80 -5.96 -10.12 5.24
C GLY A 80 -6.20 -11.64 5.20
N GLY A 81 -5.50 -12.36 4.31
CA GLY A 81 -5.46 -13.82 4.25
C GLY A 81 -6.82 -14.51 4.34
N GLU A 82 -6.89 -15.63 5.05
CA GLU A 82 -8.14 -16.40 5.21
C GLU A 82 -9.31 -15.59 5.81
N PRO A 83 -9.12 -14.70 6.81
CA PRO A 83 -10.21 -13.84 7.29
C PRO A 83 -10.82 -12.95 6.20
N ALA A 84 -9.99 -12.41 5.29
CA ALA A 84 -10.48 -11.65 4.15
C ALA A 84 -11.22 -12.55 3.15
N CYS A 85 -10.70 -13.75 2.86
CA CYS A 85 -11.39 -14.72 2.03
C CYS A 85 -12.80 -15.05 2.57
N TYR A 86 -12.92 -15.21 3.91
CA TYR A 86 -14.24 -15.43 4.52
C TYR A 86 -15.20 -14.26 4.28
N ILE A 87 -14.75 -13.03 4.49
CA ILE A 87 -15.57 -11.83 4.26
C ILE A 87 -16.00 -11.76 2.79
N ILE A 88 -15.08 -11.99 1.86
CA ILE A 88 -15.34 -11.94 0.41
C ILE A 88 -16.36 -13.01 0.01
N GLU A 89 -16.05 -14.28 0.31
CA GLU A 89 -16.85 -15.43 -0.15
C GLU A 89 -18.21 -15.53 0.54
N LYS A 90 -18.30 -15.18 1.83
CA LYS A 90 -19.53 -15.36 2.62
C LYS A 90 -20.39 -14.11 2.71
N HIS A 91 -19.85 -12.95 2.47
CA HIS A 91 -20.60 -11.72 2.60
C HIS A 91 -20.58 -10.84 1.36
N LEU A 92 -19.40 -10.45 0.85
CA LEU A 92 -19.32 -9.48 -0.24
C LEU A 92 -19.82 -10.04 -1.57
N SER A 93 -19.59 -11.32 -1.86
CA SER A 93 -20.02 -11.98 -3.10
C SER A 93 -21.52 -11.79 -3.40
N ARG A 94 -22.35 -11.69 -2.38
CA ARG A 94 -23.81 -11.46 -2.49
C ARG A 94 -24.18 -10.16 -3.18
N PHE A 95 -23.31 -9.16 -3.13
CA PHE A 95 -23.52 -7.82 -3.72
C PHE A 95 -22.80 -7.65 -5.05
N VAL A 96 -21.95 -8.61 -5.40
CA VAL A 96 -21.08 -8.58 -6.58
C VAL A 96 -21.60 -9.51 -7.67
N GLU A 97 -21.89 -10.76 -7.32
CA GLU A 97 -22.38 -11.76 -8.29
C GLU A 97 -23.75 -11.39 -8.86
N GLY A 98 -23.89 -11.59 -10.17
CA GLY A 98 -25.09 -11.20 -10.93
C GLY A 98 -25.08 -9.72 -11.36
N GLN A 99 -24.19 -8.89 -10.83
CA GLN A 99 -24.10 -7.48 -11.21
C GLN A 99 -23.39 -7.29 -12.56
N ASP A 100 -23.70 -6.18 -13.21
CA ASP A 100 -22.93 -5.69 -14.35
C ASP A 100 -21.61 -5.07 -13.82
N PRO A 101 -20.43 -5.56 -14.26
CA PRO A 101 -19.15 -5.04 -13.76
C PRO A 101 -18.94 -3.54 -14.03
N ARG A 102 -19.68 -2.95 -14.98
CA ARG A 102 -19.63 -1.50 -15.26
C ARG A 102 -20.24 -0.64 -14.16
N ASN A 103 -21.04 -1.24 -13.26
CA ASN A 103 -21.68 -0.56 -12.13
C ASN A 103 -20.73 -0.52 -10.91
N VAL A 104 -19.44 -0.31 -11.11
CA VAL A 104 -18.41 -0.36 -10.07
C VAL A 104 -18.72 0.53 -8.86
N GLU A 105 -19.30 1.73 -9.11
CA GLU A 105 -19.70 2.65 -8.04
C GLU A 105 -20.80 2.06 -7.15
N LEU A 106 -21.81 1.43 -7.76
CA LEU A 106 -22.90 0.78 -7.05
C LEU A 106 -22.43 -0.43 -6.25
N ILE A 107 -21.62 -1.29 -6.89
CA ILE A 107 -21.08 -2.49 -6.26
C ILE A 107 -20.22 -2.11 -5.04
N TRP A 108 -19.36 -1.12 -5.22
CA TRP A 108 -18.51 -0.61 -4.13
C TRP A 108 -19.35 -0.08 -2.96
N ASP A 109 -20.35 0.76 -3.23
CA ASP A 109 -21.22 1.35 -2.20
C ASP A 109 -22.02 0.28 -1.44
N GLN A 110 -22.50 -0.74 -2.13
CA GLN A 110 -23.20 -1.87 -1.52
C GLN A 110 -22.28 -2.68 -0.60
N MET A 111 -21.08 -3.04 -1.04
CA MET A 111 -20.09 -3.73 -0.21
C MET A 111 -19.74 -2.91 1.05
N TRP A 112 -19.48 -1.62 0.86
CA TRP A 112 -19.14 -0.73 1.97
C TRP A 112 -20.27 -0.57 2.98
N ARG A 113 -21.51 -0.32 2.52
CA ARG A 113 -22.68 -0.20 3.44
C ARG A 113 -22.94 -1.49 4.19
N ALA A 114 -22.80 -2.62 3.52
CA ALA A 114 -23.00 -3.93 4.14
C ALA A 114 -21.98 -4.23 5.24
N THR A 115 -20.76 -3.67 5.13
CA THR A 115 -19.70 -3.88 6.13
C THR A 115 -19.72 -2.85 7.28
N LEU A 116 -20.47 -1.75 7.19
CA LEU A 116 -20.51 -0.69 8.21
C LEU A 116 -20.70 -1.18 9.66
N PRO A 117 -21.53 -2.21 9.93
CA PRO A 117 -21.73 -2.69 11.29
C PRO A 117 -20.49 -3.29 11.94
N TYR A 118 -19.54 -3.83 11.16
CA TYR A 118 -18.38 -4.56 11.69
C TYR A 118 -17.03 -4.09 11.15
N GLY A 119 -16.99 -3.26 10.09
CA GLY A 119 -15.72 -2.87 9.50
C GLY A 119 -15.80 -1.56 8.69
N ARG A 120 -15.30 -0.47 9.27
CA ARG A 120 -15.17 0.83 8.59
C ARG A 120 -13.73 1.14 8.19
N LYS A 121 -12.77 0.45 8.80
CA LYS A 121 -11.31 0.47 8.56
C LYS A 121 -10.77 -0.95 8.67
N GLY A 122 -9.56 -1.16 8.21
CA GLY A 122 -8.88 -2.44 8.33
C GLY A 122 -9.50 -3.54 7.46
N LEU A 123 -9.54 -4.75 7.98
CA LEU A 123 -9.78 -6.00 7.26
C LEU A 123 -10.98 -5.99 6.30
N ALA A 124 -12.12 -5.41 6.72
CA ALA A 124 -13.30 -5.35 5.86
C ALA A 124 -13.07 -4.47 4.61
N VAL A 125 -12.37 -3.34 4.78
CA VAL A 125 -12.07 -2.43 3.66
C VAL A 125 -10.96 -3.02 2.77
N GLN A 126 -10.01 -3.74 3.35
CA GLN A 126 -9.00 -4.49 2.61
C GLN A 126 -9.65 -5.57 1.71
N ALA A 127 -10.64 -6.29 2.24
CA ALA A 127 -11.43 -7.24 1.44
C ALA A 127 -12.18 -6.56 0.28
N ILE A 128 -12.78 -5.38 0.53
CA ILE A 128 -13.41 -4.56 -0.52
C ILE A 128 -12.39 -4.14 -1.57
N SER A 129 -11.18 -3.75 -1.15
CA SER A 129 -10.10 -3.34 -2.06
C SER A 129 -9.78 -4.44 -3.07
N ALA A 130 -9.57 -5.67 -2.60
CA ALA A 130 -9.22 -6.79 -3.47
C ALA A 130 -10.30 -7.07 -4.53
N VAL A 131 -11.59 -7.04 -4.12
CA VAL A 131 -12.73 -7.23 -5.05
C VAL A 131 -12.83 -6.08 -6.05
N ASP A 132 -12.71 -4.83 -5.60
CA ASP A 132 -12.77 -3.64 -6.45
C ASP A 132 -11.67 -3.66 -7.52
N LEU A 133 -10.43 -3.98 -7.14
CA LEU A 133 -9.30 -4.09 -8.06
C LEU A 133 -9.55 -5.18 -9.12
N ALA A 134 -10.12 -6.33 -8.74
CA ALA A 134 -10.47 -7.38 -9.69
C ALA A 134 -11.55 -6.95 -10.69
N ILE A 135 -12.55 -6.17 -10.25
CA ILE A 135 -13.58 -5.62 -11.13
C ILE A 135 -12.99 -4.62 -12.12
N TRP A 136 -12.06 -3.75 -11.70
CA TRP A 136 -11.39 -2.82 -12.60
C TRP A 136 -10.53 -3.53 -13.64
N ASP A 137 -9.91 -4.65 -13.28
CA ASP A 137 -9.19 -5.51 -14.24
C ASP A 137 -10.15 -6.09 -15.30
N CYS A 138 -11.31 -6.61 -14.87
CA CYS A 138 -12.36 -7.04 -15.78
C CYS A 138 -12.76 -5.94 -16.77
N LEU A 139 -12.94 -4.71 -16.27
CA LEU A 139 -13.35 -3.58 -17.12
C LEU A 139 -12.28 -3.25 -18.17
N GLY A 140 -11.01 -3.25 -17.79
CA GLY A 140 -9.90 -3.05 -18.72
C GLY A 140 -9.86 -4.15 -19.79
N LYS A 141 -9.96 -5.40 -19.39
CA LYS A 141 -9.98 -6.56 -20.29
C LYS A 141 -11.18 -6.54 -21.25
N LEU A 142 -12.38 -6.22 -20.76
CA LEU A 142 -13.58 -6.07 -21.59
C LEU A 142 -13.46 -4.99 -22.67
N ARG A 143 -12.73 -3.91 -22.38
CA ARG A 143 -12.52 -2.81 -23.31
C ARG A 143 -11.28 -2.98 -24.17
N GLY A 144 -10.40 -3.91 -23.84
CA GLY A 144 -9.10 -4.04 -24.48
C GLY A 144 -8.18 -2.86 -24.17
N GLU A 145 -8.34 -2.23 -23.00
CA GLU A 145 -7.63 -1.02 -22.60
C GLU A 145 -6.96 -1.21 -21.22
N PRO A 146 -5.79 -0.58 -20.97
CA PRO A 146 -5.20 -0.56 -19.63
C PRO A 146 -6.06 0.28 -18.68
N VAL A 147 -6.02 -0.06 -17.39
CA VAL A 147 -6.86 0.63 -16.37
C VAL A 147 -6.60 2.14 -16.34
N TYR A 148 -5.35 2.60 -16.50
CA TYR A 148 -5.10 4.05 -16.54
C TYR A 148 -5.84 4.77 -17.67
N ALA A 149 -6.08 4.11 -18.81
CA ALA A 149 -6.86 4.69 -19.91
C ALA A 149 -8.32 4.87 -19.51
N LEU A 150 -8.89 3.94 -18.74
CA LEU A 150 -10.26 4.06 -18.20
C LEU A 150 -10.40 5.23 -17.20
N LEU A 151 -9.32 5.67 -16.60
CA LEU A 151 -9.27 6.80 -15.66
C LEU A 151 -9.11 8.16 -16.34
N GLY A 152 -8.96 8.19 -17.67
CA GLY A 152 -8.81 9.42 -18.44
C GLY A 152 -7.48 9.52 -19.20
N GLY A 153 -6.68 8.47 -19.19
CA GLY A 153 -5.42 8.39 -19.93
C GLY A 153 -4.19 8.81 -19.13
N ALA A 154 -3.03 8.63 -19.74
CA ALA A 154 -1.76 8.95 -19.11
C ALA A 154 -1.50 10.46 -19.06
N THR A 155 -1.13 10.97 -17.90
CA THR A 155 -0.68 12.36 -17.69
C THR A 155 0.85 12.49 -17.78
N LYS A 156 1.57 11.38 -17.84
CA LYS A 156 3.03 11.28 -17.93
C LYS A 156 3.44 10.06 -18.76
N GLN A 157 4.59 10.14 -19.42
CA GLN A 157 5.11 9.03 -20.24
C GLN A 157 5.75 7.94 -19.37
N LYS A 158 6.39 8.33 -18.28
CA LYS A 158 6.99 7.44 -17.29
C LYS A 158 6.86 8.04 -15.90
N LEU A 159 6.73 7.17 -14.91
CA LEU A 159 6.51 7.53 -13.52
C LEU A 159 7.85 7.49 -12.77
N PRO A 160 8.33 8.61 -12.22
CA PRO A 160 9.52 8.60 -11.38
C PRO A 160 9.26 7.80 -10.09
N VAL A 161 10.31 7.17 -9.56
CA VAL A 161 10.18 6.24 -8.42
C VAL A 161 11.27 6.51 -7.39
N TYR A 162 10.91 6.47 -6.11
CA TYR A 162 11.86 6.38 -5.01
C TYR A 162 11.86 4.98 -4.40
N ALA A 163 12.97 4.61 -3.76
CA ALA A 163 13.10 3.30 -3.12
C ALA A 163 12.81 3.35 -1.62
N THR A 164 12.00 2.42 -1.12
CA THR A 164 11.96 2.11 0.32
C THR A 164 12.91 0.95 0.58
N THR A 165 13.98 1.20 1.34
CA THR A 165 15.13 0.30 1.44
C THR A 165 15.97 0.54 2.68
N SER A 166 16.78 -0.44 3.07
CA SER A 166 17.88 -0.28 4.03
C SER A 166 19.20 0.12 3.39
N ARG A 167 19.27 0.18 2.04
CA ARG A 167 20.47 0.46 1.25
C ARG A 167 20.25 1.65 0.32
N PRO A 168 20.26 2.90 0.88
CA PRO A 168 20.07 4.11 0.07
C PRO A 168 21.19 4.32 -0.94
N ASP A 169 22.41 3.83 -0.65
CA ASP A 169 23.56 3.81 -1.55
C ASP A 169 23.23 3.07 -2.86
N ILE A 170 22.73 1.84 -2.77
CA ILE A 170 22.34 1.03 -3.94
C ILE A 170 21.17 1.69 -4.68
N ALA A 171 20.18 2.23 -3.97
CA ALA A 171 19.08 2.94 -4.60
C ALA A 171 19.54 4.15 -5.42
N SER A 172 20.53 4.88 -4.92
CA SER A 172 21.15 5.98 -5.66
C SER A 172 21.88 5.50 -6.93
N GLU A 173 22.65 4.40 -6.84
CA GLU A 173 23.33 3.79 -7.99
C GLU A 173 22.35 3.32 -9.07
N TRP A 174 21.16 2.83 -8.68
CA TRP A 174 20.10 2.40 -9.61
C TRP A 174 19.29 3.57 -10.20
N GLY A 175 19.64 4.81 -9.86
CA GLY A 175 19.01 6.00 -10.40
C GLY A 175 17.63 6.34 -9.82
N PHE A 176 17.23 5.74 -8.69
CA PHE A 176 16.01 6.11 -7.99
C PHE A 176 16.02 7.60 -7.62
N LYS A 177 14.83 8.19 -7.51
CA LYS A 177 14.64 9.63 -7.26
C LYS A 177 14.57 9.95 -5.76
N GLY A 178 15.28 9.16 -4.96
CA GLY A 178 15.39 9.26 -3.52
C GLY A 178 15.24 7.92 -2.83
N ALA A 179 15.48 7.88 -1.53
CA ALA A 179 15.29 6.70 -0.71
C ALA A 179 14.52 7.02 0.57
N LYS A 180 13.63 6.13 0.98
CA LYS A 180 12.96 6.11 2.28
C LYS A 180 13.59 5.00 3.11
N ILE A 181 14.13 5.36 4.27
CA ILE A 181 14.77 4.44 5.20
C ILE A 181 13.93 4.31 6.48
N PRO A 182 13.93 3.12 7.14
CA PRO A 182 13.14 2.93 8.35
C PRO A 182 13.77 3.62 9.56
N CYS A 183 12.95 4.24 10.40
CA CYS A 183 13.32 4.70 11.74
C CYS A 183 13.59 3.48 12.62
N ARG A 184 14.78 3.40 13.21
CA ARG A 184 15.19 2.19 13.94
C ARG A 184 14.81 2.19 15.41
N TYR A 185 14.73 3.37 16.04
CA TYR A 185 14.54 3.52 17.47
C TYR A 185 13.41 4.49 17.79
N GLY A 186 12.57 4.12 18.75
CA GLY A 186 11.42 4.89 19.17
C GLY A 186 11.61 5.58 20.53
N PRO A 187 10.52 6.17 21.10
CA PRO A 187 10.56 6.87 22.38
C PRO A 187 11.06 6.03 23.56
N ALA A 188 10.77 4.72 23.53
CA ALA A 188 11.19 3.80 24.60
C ALA A 188 12.71 3.53 24.64
N ASP A 189 13.44 3.92 23.58
CA ASP A 189 14.90 3.82 23.51
C ASP A 189 15.60 5.08 24.06
N GLY A 190 14.83 6.09 24.45
CA GLY A 190 15.31 7.31 25.08
C GLY A 190 16.30 8.12 24.23
N ASP A 191 17.20 8.85 24.90
CA ASP A 191 18.19 9.70 24.22
C ASP A 191 19.26 8.87 23.48
N GLU A 192 19.51 7.65 23.90
CA GLU A 192 20.45 6.76 23.22
C GLU A 192 19.90 6.30 21.86
N GLY A 193 18.62 5.93 21.80
CA GLY A 193 17.95 5.62 20.54
C GLY A 193 17.91 6.80 19.59
N LEU A 194 17.66 8.00 20.12
CA LEU A 194 17.72 9.24 19.32
C LEU A 194 19.11 9.45 18.68
N LYS A 195 20.19 9.29 19.46
CA LYS A 195 21.56 9.40 18.93
C LYS A 195 21.85 8.39 17.83
N LYS A 196 21.35 7.14 18.01
CA LYS A 196 21.49 6.09 17.00
C LYS A 196 20.73 6.40 15.72
N ASN A 197 19.49 6.94 15.81
CA ASN A 197 18.75 7.40 14.63
C ASN A 197 19.50 8.52 13.88
N ILE A 198 20.11 9.47 14.62
CA ILE A 198 20.93 10.52 14.02
C ILE A 198 22.14 9.92 13.29
N ALA A 199 22.81 8.93 13.89
CA ALA A 199 23.96 8.27 13.26
C ALA A 199 23.57 7.51 11.99
N VAL A 200 22.43 6.81 11.99
CA VAL A 200 21.89 6.11 10.79
C VAL A 200 21.64 7.10 9.65
N MET A 201 21.05 8.25 9.97
CA MET A 201 20.78 9.28 8.94
C MET A 201 22.07 9.97 8.46
N ALA A 202 23.05 10.18 9.33
CA ALA A 202 24.36 10.71 8.96
C ALA A 202 25.07 9.77 7.99
N GLU A 203 25.11 8.48 8.30
CA GLU A 203 25.67 7.44 7.42
C GLU A 203 24.97 7.41 6.06
N ALA A 204 23.64 7.41 6.05
CA ALA A 204 22.87 7.43 4.80
C ALA A 204 23.20 8.67 3.96
N ARG A 205 23.26 9.85 4.58
CA ARG A 205 23.59 11.10 3.89
C ARG A 205 25.04 11.11 3.33
N GLU A 206 25.98 10.56 4.08
CA GLU A 206 27.37 10.41 3.62
C GLU A 206 27.47 9.49 2.40
N GLN A 207 26.71 8.40 2.39
CA GLN A 207 26.70 7.42 1.29
C GLN A 207 26.12 7.99 -0.01
N VAL A 208 25.06 8.79 0.07
CA VAL A 208 24.31 9.23 -1.14
C VAL A 208 24.66 10.66 -1.58
N GLY A 209 25.43 11.40 -0.79
CA GLY A 209 25.76 12.82 -1.06
C GLY A 209 24.63 13.80 -0.71
N PRO A 210 24.85 15.11 -0.88
CA PRO A 210 23.96 16.15 -0.37
C PRO A 210 22.63 16.25 -1.14
N ASP A 211 22.64 15.98 -2.44
CA ASP A 211 21.50 16.28 -3.33
C ASP A 211 20.48 15.14 -3.46
N PHE A 212 20.79 13.94 -2.96
CA PHE A 212 19.91 12.79 -3.07
C PHE A 212 18.80 12.85 -2.01
N PRO A 213 17.49 12.86 -2.37
CA PRO A 213 16.39 12.97 -1.41
C PRO A 213 16.35 11.78 -0.44
N LEU A 214 16.41 12.06 0.86
CA LEU A 214 16.24 11.08 1.93
C LEU A 214 14.94 11.31 2.68
N ARG A 215 14.29 10.23 3.07
CA ARG A 215 13.01 10.17 3.74
C ARG A 215 13.07 9.19 4.90
N LEU A 216 12.28 9.42 5.94
CA LEU A 216 12.29 8.58 7.14
C LEU A 216 10.88 8.04 7.40
N ASP A 217 10.74 6.72 7.47
CA ASP A 217 9.50 6.02 7.82
C ASP A 217 9.52 5.64 9.30
N CYS A 218 8.55 6.11 10.07
CA CYS A 218 8.47 5.90 11.52
C CYS A 218 7.43 4.86 11.94
N TYR A 219 6.66 4.35 11.02
CA TYR A 219 5.72 3.23 11.21
C TYR A 219 4.93 3.31 12.52
N MET A 220 4.23 4.43 12.75
CA MET A 220 3.33 4.65 13.90
C MET A 220 4.00 4.55 15.30
N ALA A 221 5.33 4.58 15.36
CA ALA A 221 6.06 4.25 16.60
C ALA A 221 6.29 5.42 17.55
N LEU A 222 6.03 6.66 17.09
CA LEU A 222 6.50 7.83 17.82
C LEU A 222 5.36 8.51 18.60
N THR A 223 5.77 9.45 19.44
CA THR A 223 4.88 10.44 20.06
C THR A 223 5.17 11.81 19.47
N VAL A 224 4.21 12.75 19.55
CA VAL A 224 4.39 14.11 19.02
C VAL A 224 5.68 14.77 19.52
N PRO A 225 5.98 14.81 20.85
CA PRO A 225 7.21 15.43 21.32
C PRO A 225 8.49 14.76 20.79
N TYR A 226 8.49 13.41 20.69
CA TYR A 226 9.65 12.67 20.19
C TYR A 226 9.83 12.87 18.69
N ALA A 227 8.77 12.85 17.90
CA ALA A 227 8.82 13.08 16.45
C ALA A 227 9.36 14.49 16.15
N ILE A 228 8.91 15.51 16.87
CA ILE A 228 9.43 16.89 16.75
C ILE A 228 10.92 16.97 17.14
N LYS A 229 11.32 16.32 18.23
CA LYS A 229 12.72 16.27 18.67
C LYS A 229 13.61 15.60 17.64
N LEU A 230 13.17 14.45 17.11
CA LEU A 230 13.87 13.68 16.08
C LEU A 230 14.02 14.49 14.78
N ALA A 231 12.92 15.01 14.23
CA ALA A 231 12.96 15.77 12.99
C ALA A 231 13.87 17.00 13.08
N LYS A 232 13.83 17.75 14.20
CA LYS A 232 14.74 18.87 14.45
C LYS A 232 16.20 18.46 14.53
N ALA A 233 16.50 17.31 15.13
CA ALA A 233 17.87 16.79 15.20
C ALA A 233 18.37 16.33 13.82
N LEU A 234 17.47 15.86 12.96
CA LEU A 234 17.76 15.41 11.59
C LEU A 234 17.74 16.55 10.54
N ALA A 235 17.35 17.78 10.91
CA ALA A 235 17.26 18.91 9.98
C ALA A 235 18.57 19.17 9.22
N GLN A 236 19.73 18.95 9.86
CA GLN A 236 21.04 19.08 9.24
C GLN A 236 21.31 18.13 8.07
N PHE A 237 20.52 17.08 7.93
CA PHE A 237 20.63 16.10 6.84
C PHE A 237 19.61 16.35 5.72
N GLU A 238 18.86 17.45 5.78
CA GLU A 238 17.89 17.87 4.76
C GLU A 238 16.92 16.75 4.35
N LEU A 239 16.21 16.19 5.37
CA LEU A 239 15.16 15.21 5.15
C LEU A 239 14.04 15.84 4.32
N GLU A 240 13.59 15.14 3.25
CA GLU A 240 12.46 15.60 2.46
C GLU A 240 11.16 15.45 3.25
N TRP A 241 10.91 14.26 3.85
CA TRP A 241 9.77 14.06 4.74
C TRP A 241 10.03 13.05 5.86
N ILE A 242 9.17 13.14 6.87
CA ILE A 242 9.02 12.16 7.92
C ILE A 242 7.62 11.53 7.81
N GLU A 243 7.56 10.21 7.77
CA GLU A 243 6.38 9.43 7.43
C GLU A 243 5.84 8.68 8.63
N GLU A 244 4.52 8.63 8.73
CA GLU A 244 3.73 7.83 9.64
C GLU A 244 4.24 7.81 11.10
N CYS A 245 4.49 9.01 11.63
CA CYS A 245 5.09 9.15 12.97
C CYS A 245 4.20 8.65 14.11
N LEU A 246 2.87 8.82 13.98
CA LEU A 246 1.89 8.66 15.05
C LEU A 246 0.86 7.58 14.66
N PRO A 247 0.11 7.03 15.63
CA PRO A 247 -1.04 6.20 15.33
C PRO A 247 -2.00 6.90 14.36
N PRO A 248 -2.64 6.19 13.42
CA PRO A 248 -3.43 6.80 12.33
C PRO A 248 -4.61 7.65 12.80
N ASP A 249 -5.20 7.33 13.94
CA ASP A 249 -6.35 8.05 14.49
C ASP A 249 -5.97 9.32 15.29
N ASP A 250 -4.67 9.60 15.47
CA ASP A 250 -4.20 10.82 16.17
C ASP A 250 -4.12 12.03 15.22
N TYR A 251 -5.26 12.42 14.66
CA TYR A 251 -5.34 13.57 13.75
C TYR A 251 -4.88 14.88 14.37
N ASP A 252 -5.16 15.10 15.68
CA ASP A 252 -4.76 16.32 16.36
C ASP A 252 -3.24 16.35 16.56
N GLY A 253 -2.63 15.21 16.89
CA GLY A 253 -1.18 15.04 16.97
C GLY A 253 -0.50 15.28 15.63
N TYR A 254 -1.04 14.74 14.53
CA TYR A 254 -0.53 15.01 13.18
C TYR A 254 -0.61 16.50 12.80
N ALA A 255 -1.73 17.17 13.11
CA ALA A 255 -1.89 18.59 12.87
C ALA A 255 -0.89 19.44 13.69
N GLU A 256 -0.59 19.05 14.93
CA GLU A 256 0.45 19.66 15.77
C GLU A 256 1.83 19.43 15.17
N LEU A 257 2.15 18.17 14.82
CA LEU A 257 3.42 17.77 14.23
C LEU A 257 3.72 18.56 12.96
N LYS A 258 2.79 18.60 12.02
CA LYS A 258 2.93 19.35 10.77
C LYS A 258 3.24 20.84 11.01
N ARG A 259 2.52 21.49 11.93
CA ARG A 259 2.79 22.88 12.28
C ARG A 259 4.19 23.08 12.88
N ALA A 260 4.61 22.16 13.75
CA ALA A 260 5.90 22.23 14.42
C ALA A 260 7.10 21.98 13.48
N LEU A 261 6.88 21.27 12.37
CA LEU A 261 7.91 20.93 11.38
C LEU A 261 7.90 21.82 10.14
N THR A 262 7.04 22.84 10.08
CA THR A 262 7.03 23.82 8.99
C THR A 262 8.42 24.42 8.77
N GLY A 263 8.97 24.28 7.56
CA GLY A 263 10.31 24.76 7.21
C GLY A 263 11.46 23.84 7.66
N ILE A 264 11.16 22.66 8.21
CA ILE A 264 12.16 21.64 8.58
C ILE A 264 12.09 20.47 7.61
N CYS A 265 10.96 19.79 7.53
CA CYS A 265 10.68 18.73 6.57
C CYS A 265 9.16 18.60 6.39
N LEU A 266 8.72 17.88 5.36
CA LEU A 266 7.31 17.56 5.15
C LEU A 266 6.85 16.45 6.10
N VAL A 267 5.56 16.43 6.41
CA VAL A 267 4.89 15.35 7.16
C VAL A 267 3.99 14.57 6.23
N THR A 268 4.14 13.25 6.20
CA THR A 268 3.35 12.37 5.36
C THR A 268 2.68 11.28 6.19
N THR A 269 1.50 10.84 5.77
CA THR A 269 0.75 9.74 6.40
C THR A 269 -0.39 9.28 5.51
N GLY A 270 -0.97 8.14 5.84
CA GLY A 270 -2.20 7.68 5.21
C GLY A 270 -2.22 6.21 4.80
N GLU A 271 -1.12 5.46 4.90
CA GLU A 271 -1.12 4.05 4.51
C GLU A 271 -2.08 3.21 5.37
N HIS A 272 -2.17 3.50 6.66
CA HIS A 272 -3.11 2.87 7.59
C HIS A 272 -4.41 3.67 7.78
N GLU A 273 -4.68 4.66 6.90
CA GLU A 273 -5.98 5.33 6.87
C GLU A 273 -6.88 4.71 5.80
N TYR A 274 -8.17 4.69 6.05
CA TYR A 274 -9.14 4.00 5.21
C TYR A 274 -10.23 4.92 4.72
N THR A 275 -10.62 4.73 3.46
CA THR A 275 -11.70 5.40 2.76
C THR A 275 -11.57 6.92 2.69
N ARG A 276 -12.30 7.55 1.76
CA ARG A 276 -12.40 9.01 1.67
C ARG A 276 -12.82 9.70 2.97
N TYR A 277 -13.45 8.98 3.87
CA TYR A 277 -13.91 9.56 5.14
C TYR A 277 -12.77 9.85 6.10
N GLY A 278 -11.79 8.95 6.21
CA GLY A 278 -10.58 9.20 6.99
C GLY A 278 -9.69 10.25 6.32
N PHE A 279 -9.50 10.17 5.01
CA PHE A 279 -8.74 11.17 4.26
C PHE A 279 -9.34 12.57 4.30
N ARG A 280 -10.68 12.68 4.37
CA ARG A 280 -11.34 13.96 4.66
C ARG A 280 -10.88 14.57 5.99
N GLU A 281 -10.73 13.77 7.04
CA GLU A 281 -10.24 14.25 8.34
C GLU A 281 -8.77 14.71 8.24
N LEU A 282 -7.90 13.92 7.59
CA LEU A 282 -6.52 14.28 7.34
C LEU A 282 -6.39 15.64 6.62
N ILE A 283 -7.20 15.85 5.58
CA ILE A 283 -7.21 17.08 4.79
C ILE A 283 -7.78 18.25 5.59
N ALA A 284 -8.97 18.08 6.19
CA ALA A 284 -9.69 19.16 6.88
C ALA A 284 -8.92 19.68 8.10
N ARG A 285 -8.24 18.79 8.81
CA ARG A 285 -7.41 19.14 9.98
C ARG A 285 -5.97 19.52 9.62
N LYS A 286 -5.61 19.46 8.32
CA LYS A 286 -4.25 19.77 7.83
C LYS A 286 -3.16 18.89 8.48
N CYS A 287 -3.41 17.59 8.53
CA CYS A 287 -2.56 16.63 9.22
C CYS A 287 -1.26 16.30 8.45
N ALA A 288 -1.29 16.40 7.11
CA ALA A 288 -0.16 16.01 6.27
C ALA A 288 0.10 17.01 5.14
N ASP A 289 1.31 17.01 4.60
CA ASP A 289 1.71 17.72 3.40
C ASP A 289 1.53 16.86 2.15
N ILE A 290 1.62 15.54 2.31
CA ILE A 290 1.45 14.52 1.29
C ILE A 290 0.57 13.42 1.86
N LEU A 291 -0.40 12.95 1.07
CA LEU A 291 -1.27 11.83 1.45
C LEU A 291 -0.77 10.54 0.81
N GLN A 292 -0.76 9.45 1.58
CA GLN A 292 -0.19 8.17 1.17
C GLN A 292 -1.19 7.00 1.30
N PRO A 293 -2.35 7.04 0.60
CA PRO A 293 -3.26 5.90 0.63
C PRO A 293 -2.61 4.65 0.04
N ASP A 294 -2.82 3.49 0.63
CA ASP A 294 -2.50 2.22 -0.01
C ASP A 294 -3.71 1.74 -0.82
N ILE A 295 -3.56 1.61 -2.12
CA ILE A 295 -4.66 1.24 -3.02
C ILE A 295 -5.20 -0.16 -2.74
N ASN A 296 -4.34 -1.06 -2.27
CA ASN A 296 -4.72 -2.41 -1.92
C ASN A 296 -5.50 -2.48 -0.59
N TRP A 297 -5.44 -1.40 0.25
CA TRP A 297 -6.05 -1.37 1.58
C TRP A 297 -7.21 -0.40 1.71
N VAL A 298 -7.12 0.77 1.07
CA VAL A 298 -7.98 1.95 1.28
C VAL A 298 -9.43 1.80 0.81
N GLY A 299 -9.73 0.74 0.07
CA GLY A 299 -11.02 0.51 -0.59
C GLY A 299 -10.88 0.34 -2.11
N GLY A 300 -9.70 0.02 -2.61
CA GLY A 300 -9.41 -0.20 -4.01
C GLY A 300 -9.31 1.08 -4.85
N LEU A 301 -9.32 0.91 -6.17
CA LEU A 301 -9.18 2.00 -7.12
C LEU A 301 -10.37 2.98 -7.08
N THR A 302 -11.59 2.45 -6.93
CA THR A 302 -12.81 3.27 -6.84
C THR A 302 -12.73 4.28 -5.71
N GLU A 303 -12.19 3.90 -4.56
CA GLU A 303 -12.04 4.80 -3.43
C GLU A 303 -10.80 5.69 -3.55
N ALA A 304 -9.67 5.12 -3.99
CA ALA A 304 -8.42 5.85 -4.15
C ALA A 304 -8.57 7.04 -5.11
N ARG A 305 -9.26 6.88 -6.27
CA ARG A 305 -9.50 7.99 -7.21
C ARG A 305 -10.33 9.13 -6.60
N ARG A 306 -11.27 8.82 -5.68
CA ARG A 306 -12.04 9.85 -4.95
C ARG A 306 -11.15 10.63 -3.99
N ILE A 307 -10.22 9.95 -3.33
CA ILE A 307 -9.25 10.57 -2.43
C ILE A 307 -8.32 11.48 -3.22
N VAL A 308 -7.79 11.01 -4.36
CA VAL A 308 -6.92 11.81 -5.24
C VAL A 308 -7.64 13.06 -5.76
N ALA A 309 -8.90 12.92 -6.18
CA ALA A 309 -9.72 14.05 -6.63
C ALA A 309 -10.00 15.04 -5.49
N MET A 310 -10.29 14.56 -4.29
CA MET A 310 -10.48 15.42 -3.12
C MET A 310 -9.19 16.15 -2.74
N ALA A 311 -8.04 15.47 -2.72
CA ALA A 311 -6.73 16.03 -2.42
C ALA A 311 -6.34 17.12 -3.42
N SER A 312 -6.63 16.94 -4.71
CA SER A 312 -6.31 17.91 -5.76
C SER A 312 -6.99 19.27 -5.55
N ALA A 313 -8.19 19.29 -4.96
CA ALA A 313 -8.90 20.53 -4.64
C ALA A 313 -8.25 21.34 -3.49
N TYR A 314 -7.28 20.74 -2.80
CA TYR A 314 -6.50 21.36 -1.73
C TYR A 314 -5.01 21.49 -2.09
N ASP A 315 -4.67 21.30 -3.37
CA ASP A 315 -3.28 21.29 -3.86
C ASP A 315 -2.35 20.30 -3.12
N LEU A 316 -2.92 19.21 -2.60
CA LEU A 316 -2.17 18.18 -1.91
C LEU A 316 -1.72 17.09 -2.89
N PRO A 317 -0.41 16.76 -2.92
CA PRO A 317 0.06 15.59 -3.63
C PRO A 317 -0.41 14.30 -2.93
N VAL A 318 -0.62 13.29 -3.77
CA VAL A 318 -0.91 11.92 -3.32
C VAL A 318 0.20 11.02 -3.84
N ILE A 319 0.92 10.40 -2.93
CA ILE A 319 2.01 9.45 -3.22
C ILE A 319 1.60 8.14 -2.56
N PRO A 320 0.86 7.26 -3.26
CA PRO A 320 0.38 6.02 -2.68
C PRO A 320 1.49 5.20 -2.04
N HIS A 321 1.21 4.65 -0.85
CA HIS A 321 2.04 3.64 -0.21
C HIS A 321 2.05 2.37 -1.05
N GLY A 322 3.17 1.66 -1.01
CA GLY A 322 3.32 0.36 -1.65
C GLY A 322 3.59 0.43 -3.15
N SER A 323 4.37 -0.52 -3.59
CA SER A 323 4.89 -0.60 -4.95
C SER A 323 4.03 -1.53 -5.78
N SER A 324 2.77 -1.22 -6.00
CA SER A 324 1.92 -2.14 -6.73
C SER A 324 1.57 -1.64 -8.12
N VAL A 325 1.47 -2.55 -9.07
CA VAL A 325 0.99 -2.24 -10.41
C VAL A 325 -0.37 -1.50 -10.35
N PHE A 326 -1.19 -1.81 -9.37
CA PHE A 326 -2.48 -1.16 -9.15
C PHE A 326 -2.32 0.35 -8.86
N SER A 327 -1.38 0.72 -8.00
CA SER A 327 -1.11 2.13 -7.67
C SER A 327 -0.45 2.88 -8.84
N TYR A 328 0.37 2.21 -9.63
CA TYR A 328 1.00 2.84 -10.79
C TYR A 328 -0.01 3.28 -11.84
N HIS A 329 -1.07 2.49 -12.11
CA HIS A 329 -2.15 2.90 -13.01
C HIS A 329 -2.89 4.15 -12.50
N LEU A 330 -3.17 4.23 -11.19
CA LEU A 330 -3.73 5.44 -10.59
C LEU A 330 -2.79 6.65 -10.81
N GLN A 331 -1.50 6.47 -10.51
CA GLN A 331 -0.52 7.56 -10.58
C GLN A 331 -0.24 8.03 -12.01
N TYR A 332 -0.34 7.14 -12.99
CA TYR A 332 -0.26 7.51 -14.41
C TYR A 332 -1.38 8.46 -14.84
N ALA A 333 -2.58 8.23 -14.31
CA ALA A 333 -3.78 8.98 -14.71
C ALA A 333 -3.91 10.36 -14.05
N PHE A 334 -3.29 10.58 -12.88
CA PHE A 334 -3.53 11.81 -12.11
C PHE A 334 -2.26 12.67 -11.98
N THR A 335 -2.43 13.98 -12.22
CA THR A 335 -1.33 14.96 -12.19
C THR A 335 -0.78 15.23 -10.81
N ASN A 336 -1.63 15.15 -9.78
CA ASN A 336 -1.22 15.31 -8.37
C ASN A 336 -0.65 14.05 -7.73
N CYS A 337 -0.28 13.04 -8.54
CA CYS A 337 0.47 11.84 -8.13
C CYS A 337 1.87 11.88 -8.76
N PRO A 338 2.82 12.65 -8.21
CA PRO A 338 4.05 13.02 -8.93
C PRO A 338 5.12 11.92 -8.99
N ILE A 339 5.17 11.03 -8.01
CA ILE A 339 6.22 10.02 -7.84
C ILE A 339 5.65 8.76 -7.21
N ALA A 340 6.17 7.60 -7.53
CA ALA A 340 5.79 6.32 -6.91
C ALA A 340 6.81 5.87 -5.87
N GLU A 341 6.35 5.05 -4.96
CA GLU A 341 7.17 4.24 -4.09
C GLU A 341 7.58 2.94 -4.78
N PHE A 342 8.77 2.43 -4.47
CA PHE A 342 9.19 1.07 -4.76
C PHE A 342 9.84 0.44 -3.52
N LEU A 343 9.15 -0.52 -2.91
CA LEU A 343 9.68 -1.28 -1.79
C LEU A 343 10.66 -2.36 -2.30
N VAL A 344 11.91 -2.27 -1.89
CA VAL A 344 12.96 -3.22 -2.29
C VAL A 344 12.82 -4.51 -1.49
N MET A 345 12.18 -5.52 -2.08
CA MET A 345 11.84 -6.78 -1.42
C MET A 345 12.93 -7.86 -1.52
N SER A 346 14.08 -7.59 -2.12
CA SER A 346 15.18 -8.54 -2.04
C SER A 346 15.73 -8.61 -0.60
N PRO A 347 16.12 -9.80 -0.11
CA PRO A 347 16.51 -10.00 1.29
C PRO A 347 17.60 -9.08 1.81
N ALA A 348 18.62 -8.79 0.99
CA ALA A 348 19.71 -7.88 1.32
C ALA A 348 19.49 -6.43 0.83
N ALA A 349 18.31 -6.11 0.32
CA ALA A 349 18.00 -4.84 -0.35
C ALA A 349 18.96 -4.50 -1.51
N ASP A 350 19.41 -5.51 -2.23
CA ASP A 350 20.49 -5.47 -3.23
C ASP A 350 20.04 -5.78 -4.66
N ARG A 351 18.73 -5.99 -4.88
CA ARG A 351 18.16 -6.29 -6.20
C ARG A 351 16.76 -5.71 -6.32
N VAL A 352 16.43 -5.29 -7.53
CA VAL A 352 15.06 -4.95 -7.92
C VAL A 352 14.32 -6.26 -8.20
N VAL A 353 13.28 -6.56 -7.42
CA VAL A 353 12.44 -7.75 -7.56
C VAL A 353 10.96 -7.33 -7.49
N PRO A 354 10.03 -8.09 -8.12
CA PRO A 354 8.61 -7.78 -8.04
C PRO A 354 8.12 -7.71 -6.59
N LEU A 355 7.19 -6.81 -6.29
CA LEU A 355 6.61 -6.67 -4.95
C LEU A 355 5.88 -7.94 -4.52
N PHE A 356 5.10 -8.49 -5.44
CA PHE A 356 4.32 -9.71 -5.18
C PHE A 356 5.08 -11.01 -5.50
N GLY A 357 6.41 -10.91 -5.61
CA GLY A 357 7.27 -12.04 -5.92
C GLY A 357 6.90 -12.70 -7.25
N GLU A 358 6.57 -13.99 -7.20
CA GLU A 358 6.18 -14.77 -8.38
C GLU A 358 4.67 -14.78 -8.64
N LEU A 359 3.87 -14.04 -7.86
CA LEU A 359 2.41 -14.05 -7.99
C LEU A 359 1.94 -13.59 -9.38
N PHE A 360 2.58 -12.54 -9.89
CA PHE A 360 2.25 -12.00 -11.21
C PHE A 360 3.42 -12.15 -12.19
N ARG A 361 3.08 -12.47 -13.43
CA ARG A 361 3.96 -12.31 -14.58
C ARG A 361 3.82 -10.90 -15.12
N ASN A 362 4.90 -10.38 -15.70
CA ASN A 362 4.96 -9.06 -16.33
C ASN A 362 4.72 -7.88 -15.36
N GLU A 363 4.97 -8.06 -14.06
CA GLU A 363 4.93 -6.95 -13.12
C GLU A 363 5.95 -5.88 -13.52
N PRO A 364 5.55 -4.59 -13.65
CA PRO A 364 6.46 -3.53 -14.09
C PRO A 364 7.50 -3.25 -13.01
N LEU A 365 8.77 -3.27 -13.41
CA LEU A 365 9.90 -3.02 -12.53
C LEU A 365 10.58 -1.69 -12.87
N PRO A 366 11.13 -0.97 -11.88
CA PRO A 366 11.86 0.27 -12.11
C PRO A 366 13.10 0.06 -12.97
N GLN A 367 13.31 0.96 -13.93
CA GLN A 367 14.53 1.08 -14.72
C GLN A 367 15.01 2.54 -14.67
N ASP A 368 16.26 2.76 -14.27
CA ASP A 368 16.86 4.10 -14.12
C ASP A 368 15.99 5.07 -13.26
N GLY A 369 15.32 4.53 -12.26
CA GLY A 369 14.44 5.28 -11.35
C GLY A 369 13.09 5.69 -11.95
N TYR A 370 12.60 4.95 -12.96
CA TYR A 370 11.28 5.15 -13.57
C TYR A 370 10.57 3.83 -13.78
N ILE A 371 9.24 3.88 -13.72
CA ILE A 371 8.34 2.81 -14.16
C ILE A 371 7.64 3.25 -15.42
N GLU A 372 7.56 2.34 -16.39
CA GLU A 372 6.77 2.47 -17.61
C GLU A 372 5.70 1.38 -17.61
N LEU A 373 4.45 1.78 -17.80
CA LEU A 373 3.33 0.86 -17.97
C LEU A 373 3.17 0.50 -19.45
N THR A 374 2.74 -0.72 -19.71
CA THR A 374 2.35 -1.16 -21.05
C THR A 374 0.90 -0.79 -21.36
N ASP A 375 0.52 -0.87 -22.63
CA ASP A 375 -0.87 -0.71 -23.08
C ASP A 375 -1.68 -2.02 -22.97
N ALA A 376 -1.16 -3.03 -22.26
CA ALA A 376 -1.88 -4.29 -22.08
C ALA A 376 -3.18 -4.09 -21.30
N PRO A 377 -4.27 -4.78 -21.69
CA PRO A 377 -5.58 -4.62 -21.07
C PRO A 377 -5.58 -4.95 -19.57
N GLY A 378 -6.44 -4.29 -18.82
CA GLY A 378 -6.52 -4.44 -17.36
C GLY A 378 -5.31 -3.85 -16.65
N TRP A 379 -4.77 -4.58 -15.70
CA TRP A 379 -3.54 -4.18 -14.99
C TRP A 379 -2.26 -4.47 -15.79
N GLY A 380 -2.36 -5.16 -16.94
CA GLY A 380 -1.20 -5.53 -17.76
C GLY A 380 -0.35 -6.66 -17.16
N VAL A 381 -0.83 -7.32 -16.13
CA VAL A 381 -0.18 -8.47 -15.50
C VAL A 381 -1.05 -9.72 -15.61
N GLU A 382 -0.42 -10.87 -15.52
CA GLU A 382 -1.07 -12.18 -15.54
C GLU A 382 -0.76 -12.93 -14.26
N LEU A 383 -1.73 -13.69 -13.77
CA LEU A 383 -1.50 -14.59 -12.64
C LEU A 383 -0.53 -15.70 -13.06
N ASN A 384 0.41 -16.03 -12.18
CA ASN A 384 1.32 -17.14 -12.41
C ASN A 384 0.59 -18.48 -12.12
N ASP A 385 0.30 -19.22 -13.16
CA ASP A 385 -0.42 -20.51 -13.12
C ASP A 385 0.37 -21.68 -12.47
N LYS A 386 1.64 -21.44 -12.12
CA LYS A 386 2.49 -22.43 -11.44
C LYS A 386 2.40 -22.36 -9.90
N LEU A 387 1.82 -21.31 -9.37
CA LEU A 387 1.68 -21.15 -7.92
C LEU A 387 0.49 -21.95 -7.39
N GLU A 388 0.69 -22.56 -6.24
CA GLU A 388 -0.38 -23.23 -5.53
C GLU A 388 -1.19 -22.21 -4.73
N LEU A 389 -2.45 -22.02 -5.13
CA LEU A 389 -3.41 -21.16 -4.46
C LEU A 389 -4.43 -22.01 -3.72
N LEU A 390 -4.70 -21.67 -2.47
CA LEU A 390 -5.69 -22.34 -1.65
C LEU A 390 -6.96 -21.48 -1.58
N ARG A 391 -8.13 -22.06 -1.89
CA ARG A 391 -9.45 -21.43 -1.71
C ARG A 391 -10.07 -21.97 -0.41
N PRO A 392 -9.91 -21.29 0.74
CA PRO A 392 -10.21 -21.88 2.06
C PRO A 392 -11.70 -22.17 2.25
N PHE A 393 -12.58 -21.53 1.50
CA PHE A 393 -14.04 -21.58 1.69
C PHE A 393 -14.82 -22.16 0.50
N GLU A 394 -14.16 -22.81 -0.44
CA GLU A 394 -14.79 -23.41 -1.63
C GLU A 394 -15.85 -24.46 -1.25
N THR A 395 -15.56 -25.31 -0.27
CA THR A 395 -16.40 -26.47 0.12
C THR A 395 -17.58 -26.10 1.02
N MET A 396 -17.65 -24.88 1.51
CA MET A 396 -18.81 -24.43 2.28
C MET A 396 -19.96 -24.14 1.32
N GLN A 397 -20.78 -25.15 1.04
CA GLN A 397 -22.02 -24.98 0.27
C GLN A 397 -22.78 -23.77 0.80
N ARG A 398 -23.28 -22.94 -0.11
CA ARG A 398 -24.19 -21.83 0.16
C ARG A 398 -25.50 -22.39 0.69
N GLU A 399 -25.53 -22.82 1.96
CA GLU A 399 -26.77 -23.18 2.62
C GLU A 399 -27.58 -21.91 2.84
N GLY A 400 -28.68 -21.80 2.11
CA GLY A 400 -29.79 -20.89 2.38
C GLY A 400 -29.52 -19.44 2.07
N VAL A 401 -29.66 -19.05 0.82
CA VAL A 401 -30.10 -17.67 0.50
C VAL A 401 -31.46 -17.50 1.15
N ILE A 402 -31.53 -16.71 2.23
CA ILE A 402 -32.82 -16.22 2.71
C ILE A 402 -33.32 -15.28 1.61
N SER A 403 -34.35 -15.73 0.91
CA SER A 403 -35.11 -15.00 -0.08
C SER A 403 -35.78 -13.76 0.53
#